data_74bd8746db913ebe1cb32ebb7f2ba2f0
#
_entry.id   74bd8746db913ebe1cb32ebb7f2ba2f0
#
_cell.length_a   1.000
_cell.length_b   1.000
_cell.length_c   1.000
_cell.angle_alpha   90.00
_cell.angle_beta   90.00
_cell.angle_gamma   90.00
#
_symmetry.space_group_name_H-M   'P 1'
#
loop_
_entity.id
_entity.type
_entity.pdbx_description
1 polymer ?
#
loop_
_entity_poly.entity_id
_entity_poly.type
_entity_poly.pdbx_seq_one_letter_code
_entity_poly.pdbx_strand_id
1 'polypeptide(L)'
;WKNVLLLKSLVTENIPLIGIEPSCILSFRDEYPDLVGDDLKEEAVRLGKNCLLYDEFFTREIRAGRIRAEQFTDQPLKIMLHGHCHQKSLASVEPSREMLSLPVNYSVEVIPSGCCGMAGAFGYEKKHYELSMKIGEQVLFPAVRGAGEDVCISAPGTSCRQQIKDGTGKQALHPIEVLYEALKCTKEK
;
A
#
# COMPACT_ATOMS: atom_id res chain seq x y z
N TRP A 1 15.87 -17.33 4.74
CA TRP A 1 17.23 -17.71 4.43
C TRP A 1 17.49 -17.70 2.93
N LYS A 2 16.80 -18.52 2.12
CA LYS A 2 17.00 -18.65 0.66
C LYS A 2 16.85 -17.30 -0.08
N ASN A 3 15.83 -16.51 0.22
CA ASN A 3 15.59 -15.23 -0.42
C ASN A 3 16.70 -14.21 -0.13
N VAL A 4 17.23 -14.19 1.10
CA VAL A 4 18.34 -13.30 1.44
C VAL A 4 19.58 -13.64 0.61
N LEU A 5 19.94 -14.92 0.49
CA LEU A 5 21.06 -15.36 -0.33
C LEU A 5 20.92 -14.98 -1.81
N LEU A 6 19.71 -15.13 -2.37
CA LEU A 6 19.45 -14.82 -3.78
C LEU A 6 19.47 -13.33 -4.06
N LEU A 7 18.97 -12.51 -3.14
CA LEU A 7 18.70 -11.08 -3.37
C LEU A 7 19.83 -10.16 -2.87
N LYS A 8 20.62 -10.57 -1.90
CA LYS A 8 21.63 -9.72 -1.24
C LYS A 8 22.68 -9.10 -2.17
N SER A 9 22.95 -9.71 -3.33
CA SER A 9 23.88 -9.20 -4.35
C SER A 9 23.19 -8.39 -5.45
N LEU A 10 21.87 -8.54 -5.60
CA LEU A 10 21.09 -7.90 -6.67
C LEU A 10 20.46 -6.59 -6.18
N VAL A 11 20.00 -6.56 -4.92
CA VAL A 11 19.28 -5.43 -4.35
C VAL A 11 20.26 -4.48 -3.67
N THR A 12 20.29 -3.26 -4.17
CA THR A 12 21.17 -2.18 -3.70
C THR A 12 20.38 -0.88 -3.57
N GLU A 13 21.00 0.16 -3.05
CA GLU A 13 20.38 1.52 -2.99
C GLU A 13 19.97 2.02 -4.38
N ASN A 14 20.76 1.72 -5.41
CA ASN A 14 20.49 2.12 -6.80
C ASN A 14 19.53 1.17 -7.52
N ILE A 15 19.39 -0.07 -7.05
CA ILE A 15 18.51 -1.09 -7.61
C ILE A 15 17.68 -1.67 -6.45
N PRO A 16 16.68 -0.91 -5.95
CA PRO A 16 15.84 -1.37 -4.84
C PRO A 16 14.88 -2.49 -5.28
N LEU A 17 14.54 -3.35 -4.33
CA LEU A 17 13.41 -4.26 -4.49
C LEU A 17 12.12 -3.50 -4.16
N ILE A 18 11.20 -3.44 -5.12
CA ILE A 18 9.92 -2.74 -4.94
C ILE A 18 8.82 -3.76 -4.78
N GLY A 19 7.99 -3.59 -3.74
CA GLY A 19 6.82 -4.42 -3.49
C GLY A 19 5.53 -3.63 -3.51
N ILE A 20 4.47 -4.22 -4.08
CA ILE A 20 3.14 -3.61 -4.15
C ILE A 20 2.23 -4.05 -3.00
N GLU A 21 2.52 -5.19 -2.35
CA GLU A 21 1.77 -5.67 -1.19
C GLU A 21 2.56 -5.38 0.09
N PRO A 22 2.02 -4.50 0.98
CA PRO A 22 2.77 -4.08 2.17
C PRO A 22 3.21 -5.24 3.08
N SER A 23 2.35 -6.24 3.28
CA SER A 23 2.67 -7.38 4.13
C SER A 23 3.81 -8.25 3.56
N CYS A 24 4.00 -8.25 2.24
CA CYS A 24 5.07 -9.03 1.62
C CYS A 24 6.41 -8.30 1.63
N ILE A 25 6.43 -7.04 1.21
CA ILE A 25 7.71 -6.31 1.08
C ILE A 25 8.26 -5.87 2.43
N LEU A 26 7.40 -5.51 3.38
CA LEU A 26 7.83 -5.08 4.70
C LEU A 26 8.38 -6.23 5.56
N SER A 27 8.02 -7.48 5.27
CA SER A 27 8.66 -8.65 5.90
C SER A 27 10.18 -8.66 5.76
N PHE A 28 10.72 -8.13 4.65
CA PHE A 28 12.17 -7.99 4.49
C PHE A 28 12.81 -7.02 5.49
N ARG A 29 12.03 -6.04 6.01
CA ARG A 29 12.50 -5.07 7.00
C ARG A 29 12.37 -5.54 8.43
N ASP A 30 11.36 -6.35 8.70
CA ASP A 30 10.95 -6.77 10.06
C ASP A 30 11.31 -8.23 10.34
N GLU A 31 10.59 -9.19 9.73
CA GLU A 31 10.72 -10.60 10.11
C GLU A 31 12.01 -11.26 9.59
N TYR A 32 12.50 -10.88 8.42
CA TYR A 32 13.66 -11.54 7.81
C TYR A 32 14.93 -11.48 8.65
N PRO A 33 15.30 -10.31 9.27
CA PRO A 33 16.46 -10.24 10.16
C PRO A 33 16.39 -11.20 11.36
N ASP A 34 15.19 -11.50 11.83
CA ASP A 34 14.99 -12.40 12.99
C ASP A 34 14.81 -13.87 12.59
N LEU A 35 14.40 -14.14 11.34
CA LEU A 35 14.18 -15.49 10.82
C LEU A 35 15.42 -16.14 10.19
N VAL A 36 16.44 -15.35 9.84
CA VAL A 36 17.72 -15.88 9.35
C VAL A 36 18.66 -16.15 10.52
N GLY A 37 19.63 -17.04 10.32
CA GLY A 37 20.69 -17.26 11.32
C GLY A 37 21.61 -16.05 11.45
N ASP A 38 22.40 -16.02 12.53
CA ASP A 38 23.33 -14.92 12.85
C ASP A 38 24.32 -14.64 11.71
N ASP A 39 24.65 -15.67 10.93
CA ASP A 39 25.53 -15.61 9.73
C ASP A 39 24.97 -14.76 8.58
N LEU A 40 23.66 -14.52 8.55
CA LEU A 40 22.99 -13.73 7.49
C LEU A 40 22.24 -12.52 8.02
N LYS A 41 22.27 -12.26 9.32
CA LYS A 41 21.50 -11.19 9.94
C LYS A 41 21.85 -9.81 9.38
N GLU A 42 23.13 -9.50 9.26
CA GLU A 42 23.61 -8.22 8.70
C GLU A 42 23.19 -8.03 7.24
N GLU A 43 23.28 -9.10 6.44
CA GLU A 43 22.82 -9.07 5.05
C GLU A 43 21.32 -8.90 4.95
N ALA A 44 20.53 -9.54 5.82
CA ALA A 44 19.08 -9.37 5.85
C ALA A 44 18.70 -7.93 6.21
N VAL A 45 19.35 -7.33 7.21
CA VAL A 45 19.14 -5.92 7.57
C VAL A 45 19.50 -4.98 6.41
N ARG A 46 20.64 -5.22 5.74
CA ARG A 46 21.06 -4.43 4.58
C ARG A 46 20.09 -4.58 3.41
N LEU A 47 19.62 -5.79 3.13
CA LEU A 47 18.61 -6.06 2.12
C LEU A 47 17.31 -5.33 2.43
N GLY A 48 16.82 -5.44 3.67
CA GLY A 48 15.59 -4.80 4.11
C GLY A 48 15.57 -3.28 3.92
N LYS A 49 16.71 -2.59 4.13
CA LYS A 49 16.86 -1.14 3.89
C LYS A 49 16.63 -0.75 2.42
N ASN A 50 16.87 -1.67 1.49
CA ASN A 50 16.70 -1.45 0.05
C ASN A 50 15.42 -2.11 -0.50
N CYS A 51 14.57 -2.65 0.36
CA CYS A 51 13.24 -3.13 0.02
C CYS A 51 12.25 -1.98 0.27
N LEU A 52 11.65 -1.45 -0.79
CA LEU A 52 10.77 -0.30 -0.74
C LEU A 52 9.33 -0.69 -1.04
N LEU A 53 8.40 -0.07 -0.33
CA LEU A 53 7.03 0.02 -0.81
C LEU A 53 7.01 0.79 -2.14
N TYR A 54 6.08 0.42 -3.03
CA TYR A 54 5.90 1.11 -4.32
C TYR A 54 5.71 2.62 -4.14
N ASP A 55 4.96 3.05 -3.12
CA ASP A 55 4.67 4.46 -2.85
C ASP A 55 5.89 5.22 -2.33
N GLU A 56 6.75 4.60 -1.54
CA GLU A 56 8.05 5.17 -1.15
C GLU A 56 8.94 5.39 -2.38
N PHE A 57 8.95 4.42 -3.31
CA PHE A 57 9.69 4.55 -4.56
C PHE A 57 9.12 5.67 -5.43
N PHE A 58 7.80 5.70 -5.65
CA PHE A 58 7.15 6.75 -6.43
C PHE A 58 7.38 8.14 -5.84
N THR A 59 7.23 8.29 -4.54
CA THR A 59 7.51 9.57 -3.85
C THR A 59 8.95 10.02 -4.04
N ARG A 60 9.92 9.09 -3.98
CA ARG A 60 11.32 9.39 -4.31
C ARG A 60 11.48 9.91 -5.72
N GLU A 61 10.83 9.28 -6.70
CA GLU A 61 10.88 9.67 -8.11
C GLU A 61 10.17 11.01 -8.37
N ILE A 62 9.06 11.27 -7.68
CA ILE A 62 8.33 12.55 -7.72
C ILE A 62 9.21 13.68 -7.18
N ARG A 63 9.80 13.50 -6.00
CA ARG A 63 10.68 14.50 -5.38
C ARG A 63 11.95 14.77 -6.19
N ALA A 64 12.39 13.79 -6.97
CA ALA A 64 13.50 13.93 -7.91
C ALA A 64 13.09 14.55 -9.26
N GLY A 65 11.82 14.88 -9.45
CA GLY A 65 11.28 15.50 -10.69
C GLY A 65 11.20 14.56 -11.89
N ARG A 66 11.36 13.24 -11.69
CA ARG A 66 11.25 12.23 -12.76
C ARG A 66 9.81 11.85 -13.06
N ILE A 67 8.92 11.93 -12.05
CA ILE A 67 7.47 11.80 -12.22
C ILE A 67 6.86 13.16 -11.87
N ARG A 68 6.01 13.70 -12.77
CA ARG A 68 5.47 15.05 -12.66
C ARG A 68 3.98 15.08 -12.91
N ALA A 69 3.29 16.07 -12.31
CA ALA A 69 1.85 16.23 -12.40
C ALA A 69 1.32 16.37 -13.84
N GLU A 70 2.10 16.97 -14.76
CA GLU A 70 1.71 17.18 -16.16
C GLU A 70 1.48 15.86 -16.92
N GLN A 71 2.01 14.74 -16.41
CA GLN A 71 1.84 13.41 -16.99
C GLN A 71 0.45 12.83 -16.68
N PHE A 72 -0.28 13.44 -15.75
CA PHE A 72 -1.57 12.93 -15.27
C PHE A 72 -2.72 13.85 -15.67
N THR A 73 -3.94 13.29 -15.61
CA THR A 73 -5.18 14.01 -15.89
C THR A 73 -5.38 15.20 -14.95
N ASP A 74 -6.14 16.18 -15.41
CA ASP A 74 -6.61 17.35 -14.64
C ASP A 74 -8.08 17.15 -14.16
N GLN A 75 -8.70 16.01 -14.45
CA GLN A 75 -10.03 15.71 -13.97
C GLN A 75 -10.02 15.55 -12.44
N PRO A 76 -11.01 16.14 -11.72
CA PRO A 76 -11.05 16.02 -10.27
C PRO A 76 -11.42 14.60 -9.81
N LEU A 77 -10.79 14.14 -8.74
CA LEU A 77 -11.13 12.90 -8.07
C LEU A 77 -10.97 13.05 -6.55
N LYS A 78 -11.99 12.62 -5.81
CA LYS A 78 -11.89 12.48 -4.36
C LYS A 78 -11.53 11.04 -4.01
N ILE A 79 -10.53 10.86 -3.16
CA ILE A 79 -10.02 9.56 -2.76
C ILE A 79 -10.08 9.44 -1.25
N MET A 80 -10.68 8.36 -0.75
CA MET A 80 -10.56 7.93 0.64
C MET A 80 -9.59 6.76 0.72
N LEU A 81 -8.45 6.99 1.37
CA LEU A 81 -7.33 6.04 1.45
C LEU A 81 -7.34 5.30 2.78
N HIS A 82 -7.46 3.98 2.75
CA HIS A 82 -7.19 3.11 3.91
C HIS A 82 -5.75 2.62 3.87
N GLY A 83 -4.90 3.10 4.78
CA GLY A 83 -3.53 2.58 4.94
C GLY A 83 -3.51 1.17 5.52
N HIS A 84 -2.63 0.31 5.00
CA HIS A 84 -2.43 -1.04 5.53
C HIS A 84 -1.83 -1.00 6.95
N CYS A 85 -2.29 -1.87 7.86
CA CYS A 85 -1.82 -1.86 9.26
C CYS A 85 -0.30 -2.07 9.38
N HIS A 86 0.27 -2.99 8.61
CA HIS A 86 1.71 -3.24 8.55
C HIS A 86 2.49 -2.02 8.02
N GLN A 87 1.95 -1.34 6.98
CA GLN A 87 2.51 -0.08 6.48
C GLN A 87 2.51 1.01 7.56
N LYS A 88 1.42 1.14 8.32
CA LYS A 88 1.33 2.13 9.42
C LYS A 88 2.31 1.83 10.55
N SER A 89 2.62 0.56 10.81
CA SER A 89 3.51 0.12 11.88
C SER A 89 4.99 0.28 11.52
N LEU A 90 5.39 -0.11 10.32
CA LEU A 90 6.81 -0.23 9.91
C LEU A 90 7.27 0.85 8.91
N ALA A 91 6.34 1.65 8.40
CA ALA A 91 6.59 2.70 7.43
C ALA A 91 5.66 3.90 7.69
N SER A 92 5.04 4.44 6.63
CA SER A 92 4.07 5.52 6.72
C SER A 92 3.04 5.41 5.60
N VAL A 93 1.84 5.95 5.82
CA VAL A 93 0.81 6.12 4.79
C VAL A 93 1.04 7.40 3.97
N GLU A 94 1.89 8.30 4.46
CA GLU A 94 2.14 9.59 3.84
C GLU A 94 2.67 9.51 2.41
N PRO A 95 3.60 8.57 2.05
CA PRO A 95 4.00 8.37 0.66
C PRO A 95 2.83 8.00 -0.26
N SER A 96 1.91 7.14 0.18
CA SER A 96 0.71 6.81 -0.60
C SER A 96 -0.17 8.05 -0.82
N ARG A 97 -0.37 8.88 0.21
CA ARG A 97 -1.12 10.13 0.12
C ARG A 97 -0.45 11.13 -0.83
N GLU A 98 0.86 11.33 -0.70
CA GLU A 98 1.65 12.23 -1.58
C GLU A 98 1.57 11.78 -3.03
N MET A 99 1.77 10.49 -3.30
CA MET A 99 1.71 9.91 -4.63
C MET A 99 0.32 10.10 -5.27
N LEU A 100 -0.76 9.80 -4.53
CA LEU A 100 -2.13 9.95 -5.02
C LEU A 100 -2.55 11.41 -5.18
N SER A 101 -1.89 12.35 -4.49
CA SER A 101 -2.16 13.79 -4.63
C SER A 101 -1.36 14.44 -5.78
N LEU A 102 -0.59 13.67 -6.55
CA LEU A 102 0.21 14.20 -7.66
C LEU A 102 -0.64 14.78 -8.81
N PRO A 103 -1.74 14.14 -9.27
CA PRO A 103 -2.65 14.77 -10.22
C PRO A 103 -3.28 16.03 -9.61
N VAL A 104 -3.25 17.14 -10.33
CA VAL A 104 -3.52 18.51 -9.80
C VAL A 104 -4.85 18.65 -9.05
N ASN A 105 -5.90 17.95 -9.52
CA ASN A 105 -7.25 18.06 -8.95
C ASN A 105 -7.68 16.83 -8.15
N TYR A 106 -6.71 15.99 -7.73
CA TYR A 106 -6.98 14.88 -6.82
C TYR A 106 -6.94 15.37 -5.36
N SER A 107 -7.93 14.98 -4.58
CA SER A 107 -7.95 15.21 -3.13
C SER A 107 -7.95 13.88 -2.39
N VAL A 108 -7.04 13.72 -1.45
CA VAL A 108 -6.82 12.45 -0.73
C VAL A 108 -7.06 12.65 0.76
N GLU A 109 -8.05 11.96 1.28
CA GLU A 109 -8.34 11.86 2.71
C GLU A 109 -7.93 10.48 3.22
N VAL A 110 -7.11 10.44 4.27
CA VAL A 110 -6.74 9.18 4.91
C VAL A 110 -7.80 8.80 5.93
N ILE A 111 -8.41 7.63 5.77
CA ILE A 111 -9.37 7.09 6.74
C ILE A 111 -8.62 6.81 8.06
N PRO A 112 -9.04 7.37 9.21
CA PRO A 112 -8.34 7.19 10.49
C PRO A 112 -8.65 5.82 11.12
N SER A 113 -8.68 4.78 10.30
CA SER A 113 -8.93 3.40 10.70
C SER A 113 -7.66 2.72 11.21
N GLY A 114 -7.81 1.77 12.12
CA GLY A 114 -6.75 0.85 12.53
C GLY A 114 -6.52 -0.25 11.50
N CYS A 115 -6.81 -1.49 11.86
CA CYS A 115 -6.80 -2.65 10.97
C CYS A 115 -8.12 -2.77 10.21
N CYS A 116 -8.10 -3.41 9.04
CA CYS A 116 -9.34 -3.80 8.34
C CYS A 116 -10.04 -5.00 9.00
N GLY A 117 -9.35 -5.73 9.89
CA GLY A 117 -9.84 -6.92 10.59
C GLY A 117 -9.35 -8.24 9.99
N MET A 118 -8.81 -8.24 8.78
CA MET A 118 -8.41 -9.48 8.10
C MET A 118 -7.17 -10.13 8.72
N ALA A 119 -6.12 -9.34 9.04
CA ALA A 119 -4.88 -9.81 9.68
C ALA A 119 -4.32 -11.12 9.06
N GLY A 120 -3.90 -11.06 7.81
CA GLY A 120 -3.45 -12.24 7.07
C GLY A 120 -4.62 -13.19 6.80
N ALA A 121 -4.50 -14.45 7.25
CA ALA A 121 -5.54 -15.47 7.12
C ALA A 121 -6.59 -15.45 8.26
N PHE A 122 -6.36 -14.67 9.32
CA PHE A 122 -7.19 -14.66 10.53
C PHE A 122 -8.68 -14.46 10.23
N GLY A 123 -9.02 -13.43 9.44
CA GLY A 123 -10.39 -13.09 9.10
C GLY A 123 -11.10 -14.11 8.19
N TYR A 124 -10.33 -14.96 7.49
CA TYR A 124 -10.90 -16.04 6.67
C TYR A 124 -11.29 -17.27 7.49
N GLU A 125 -10.75 -17.44 8.69
CA GLU A 125 -11.11 -18.56 9.54
C GLU A 125 -12.52 -18.38 10.11
N LYS A 126 -13.39 -19.36 9.93
CA LYS A 126 -14.79 -19.33 10.38
C LYS A 126 -14.95 -18.86 11.83
N LYS A 127 -14.05 -19.32 12.73
CA LYS A 127 -14.09 -18.98 14.16
C LYS A 127 -13.76 -17.50 14.45
N HIS A 128 -13.09 -16.82 13.53
CA HIS A 128 -12.64 -15.43 13.69
C HIS A 128 -13.44 -14.44 12.82
N TYR A 129 -14.29 -14.93 11.92
CA TYR A 129 -15.00 -14.10 10.95
C TYR A 129 -15.79 -12.97 11.61
N GLU A 130 -16.59 -13.28 12.63
CA GLU A 130 -17.38 -12.26 13.33
C GLU A 130 -16.51 -11.19 14.00
N LEU A 131 -15.39 -11.60 14.61
CA LEU A 131 -14.45 -10.68 15.22
C LEU A 131 -13.77 -9.81 14.16
N SER A 132 -13.36 -10.39 13.06
CA SER A 132 -12.78 -9.69 11.91
C SER A 132 -13.73 -8.60 11.38
N MET A 133 -15.01 -8.93 11.19
CA MET A 133 -16.03 -7.96 10.76
C MET A 133 -16.24 -6.86 11.79
N LYS A 134 -16.31 -7.18 13.08
CA LYS A 134 -16.42 -6.18 14.16
C LYS A 134 -15.26 -5.21 14.20
N ILE A 135 -14.03 -5.66 13.88
CA ILE A 135 -12.86 -4.77 13.78
C ILE A 135 -13.04 -3.78 12.62
N GLY A 136 -13.47 -4.26 11.45
CA GLY A 136 -13.76 -3.39 10.30
C GLY A 136 -14.88 -2.38 10.57
N GLU A 137 -15.88 -2.76 11.37
CA GLU A 137 -17.02 -1.91 11.75
C GLU A 137 -16.64 -0.75 12.69
N GLN A 138 -15.49 -0.80 13.35
CA GLN A 138 -15.12 0.27 14.29
C GLN A 138 -14.95 1.62 13.60
N VAL A 139 -14.30 1.65 12.42
CA VAL A 139 -14.02 2.89 11.68
C VAL A 139 -14.11 2.69 10.16
N LEU A 140 -13.49 1.62 9.64
CA LEU A 140 -13.30 1.45 8.21
C LEU A 140 -14.62 1.33 7.44
N PHE A 141 -15.48 0.39 7.83
CA PHE A 141 -16.71 0.14 7.11
C PHE A 141 -17.70 1.31 7.19
N PRO A 142 -17.93 1.95 8.35
CA PRO A 142 -18.75 3.15 8.41
C PRO A 142 -18.24 4.28 7.52
N ALA A 143 -16.92 4.54 7.52
CA ALA A 143 -16.31 5.55 6.66
C ALA A 143 -16.53 5.26 5.18
N VAL A 144 -16.31 4.00 4.75
CA VAL A 144 -16.50 3.58 3.36
C VAL A 144 -17.98 3.64 2.96
N ARG A 145 -18.91 3.19 3.80
CA ARG A 145 -20.36 3.28 3.50
C ARG A 145 -20.85 4.73 3.42
N GLY A 146 -20.29 5.61 4.25
CA GLY A 146 -20.61 7.04 4.25
C GLY A 146 -20.03 7.83 3.09
N ALA A 147 -19.06 7.25 2.35
CA ALA A 147 -18.47 7.88 1.18
C ALA A 147 -19.53 8.01 0.05
N GLY A 148 -19.55 9.16 -0.65
CA GLY A 148 -20.37 9.37 -1.84
C GLY A 148 -20.04 8.40 -2.98
N GLU A 149 -20.91 8.32 -3.97
CA GLU A 149 -20.68 7.48 -5.16
C GLU A 149 -19.53 7.99 -6.04
N ASP A 150 -19.24 9.29 -5.97
CA ASP A 150 -18.17 10.00 -6.66
C ASP A 150 -16.80 9.86 -5.97
N VAL A 151 -16.74 9.15 -4.84
CA VAL A 151 -15.53 8.96 -4.05
C VAL A 151 -14.87 7.61 -4.37
N CYS A 152 -13.62 7.66 -4.81
CA CYS A 152 -12.81 6.47 -5.00
C CYS A 152 -12.28 5.96 -3.64
N ILE A 153 -12.57 4.71 -3.32
CA ILE A 153 -11.99 4.04 -2.16
C ILE A 153 -10.68 3.39 -2.59
N SER A 154 -9.60 3.65 -1.87
CA SER A 154 -8.28 3.09 -2.19
C SER A 154 -7.64 2.41 -0.97
N ALA A 155 -7.04 1.25 -1.20
CA ALA A 155 -6.31 0.49 -0.18
C ALA A 155 -5.18 -0.34 -0.80
N PRO A 156 -3.93 -0.28 -0.28
CA PRO A 156 -2.80 -1.02 -0.86
C PRO A 156 -2.87 -2.54 -0.60
N GLY A 157 -3.38 -2.97 0.56
CA GLY A 157 -3.43 -4.38 0.92
C GLY A 157 -4.55 -5.14 0.20
N THR A 158 -4.23 -6.30 -0.37
CA THR A 158 -5.21 -7.20 -0.99
C THR A 158 -6.28 -7.63 0.00
N SER A 159 -5.88 -8.02 1.20
CA SER A 159 -6.80 -8.38 2.29
C SER A 159 -7.70 -7.21 2.70
N CYS A 160 -7.18 -5.97 2.70
CA CYS A 160 -7.97 -4.79 3.01
C CYS A 160 -9.04 -4.54 1.94
N ARG A 161 -8.70 -4.65 0.65
CA ARG A 161 -9.66 -4.48 -0.46
C ARG A 161 -10.77 -5.54 -0.41
N GLN A 162 -10.41 -6.80 -0.15
CA GLN A 162 -11.40 -7.87 0.00
C GLN A 162 -12.32 -7.60 1.20
N GLN A 163 -11.76 -7.23 2.34
CA GLN A 163 -12.53 -6.95 3.56
C GLN A 163 -13.49 -5.77 3.39
N ILE A 164 -13.06 -4.71 2.70
CA ILE A 164 -13.93 -3.58 2.34
C ILE A 164 -15.10 -4.06 1.49
N LYS A 165 -14.82 -4.87 0.47
CA LYS A 165 -15.87 -5.42 -0.40
C LYS A 165 -16.87 -6.27 0.37
N ASP A 166 -16.40 -7.18 1.22
CA ASP A 166 -17.25 -8.09 2.00
C ASP A 166 -18.08 -7.34 3.06
N GLY A 167 -17.49 -6.32 3.70
CA GLY A 167 -18.15 -5.58 4.78
C GLY A 167 -19.05 -4.43 4.32
N THR A 168 -18.88 -3.94 3.08
CA THR A 168 -19.57 -2.71 2.62
C THR A 168 -20.24 -2.86 1.25
N GLY A 169 -19.89 -3.88 0.47
CA GLY A 169 -20.31 -4.02 -0.93
C GLY A 169 -19.56 -3.11 -1.91
N LYS A 170 -18.80 -2.10 -1.42
CA LYS A 170 -18.03 -1.19 -2.28
C LYS A 170 -16.70 -1.81 -2.68
N GLN A 171 -16.25 -1.50 -3.89
CA GLN A 171 -14.93 -1.88 -4.36
C GLN A 171 -13.88 -0.84 -3.96
N ALA A 172 -12.71 -1.31 -3.54
CA ALA A 172 -11.54 -0.47 -3.34
C ALA A 172 -10.48 -0.80 -4.39
N LEU A 173 -9.83 0.23 -4.94
CA LEU A 173 -8.74 0.10 -5.90
C LEU A 173 -7.38 0.14 -5.18
N HIS A 174 -6.39 -0.52 -5.76
CA HIS A 174 -5.02 -0.33 -5.32
C HIS A 174 -4.54 1.10 -5.69
N PRO A 175 -3.76 1.81 -4.86
CA PRO A 175 -3.30 3.16 -5.20
C PRO A 175 -2.59 3.28 -6.56
N ILE A 176 -1.87 2.25 -6.98
CA ILE A 176 -1.24 2.20 -8.32
C ILE A 176 -2.29 2.14 -9.43
N GLU A 177 -3.40 1.42 -9.25
CA GLU A 177 -4.48 1.38 -10.24
C GLU A 177 -5.09 2.77 -10.41
N VAL A 178 -5.37 3.47 -9.29
CA VAL A 178 -5.89 4.84 -9.31
C VAL A 178 -4.95 5.79 -10.06
N LEU A 179 -3.65 5.68 -9.81
CA LEU A 179 -2.66 6.53 -10.47
C LEU A 179 -2.46 6.15 -11.95
N TYR A 180 -2.54 4.86 -12.28
CA TYR A 180 -2.44 4.37 -13.65
C TYR A 180 -3.61 4.88 -14.52
N GLU A 181 -4.83 4.86 -13.99
CA GLU A 181 -6.01 5.40 -14.68
C GLU A 181 -5.93 6.92 -14.88
N ALA A 182 -5.17 7.61 -14.03
CA ALA A 182 -4.93 9.04 -14.15
C ALA A 182 -3.91 9.42 -15.23
N LEU A 183 -3.14 8.47 -15.77
CA LEU A 183 -2.13 8.78 -16.79
C LEU A 183 -2.78 9.35 -18.04
N LYS A 184 -2.24 10.45 -18.55
CA LYS A 184 -2.57 10.95 -19.89
C LYS A 184 -2.05 9.94 -20.90
N CYS A 185 -2.96 9.30 -21.65
CA CYS A 185 -2.54 8.51 -22.81
C CYS A 185 -1.77 9.42 -23.78
N THR A 186 -0.46 9.30 -23.84
CA THR A 186 0.29 9.75 -24.99
C THR A 186 -0.14 8.89 -26.18
N LYS A 187 -1.09 9.39 -26.98
CA LYS A 187 -1.28 8.81 -28.32
C LYS A 187 0.05 9.00 -29.03
N GLU A 188 0.82 7.92 -29.15
CA GLU A 188 1.92 7.88 -30.10
C GLU A 188 1.33 8.29 -31.46
N LYS A 189 1.86 9.40 -31.99
CA LYS A 189 1.59 9.86 -33.36
C LYS A 189 2.46 9.09 -34.34
#